data_e4aa9e3443f47d31ab6870f048349d55
#
_entry.id   e4aa9e3443f47d31ab6870f048349d55
#
_cell.length_a   1.000
_cell.length_b   1.000
_cell.length_c   1.000
_cell.angle_alpha   90.00
_cell.angle_beta   90.00
_cell.angle_gamma   90.00
#
_symmetry.space_group_name_H-M   'P 1'
#
loop_
_entity.id
_entity.type
_entity.pdbx_description
1 polymer ?
#
loop_
_entity_poly.entity_id
_entity_poly.type
_entity_poly.pdbx_seq_one_letter_code
_entity_poly.pdbx_strand_id
1 'polypeptide(L)'
;GLEANGIFAVAMKFSTILETFSVIVYQAWQETAIKQYGAADRSKFFSRIFNTYILILSVLALIFVFVLKINYSWLVDSRYLESLQYLYPMFISVICFALASFYDLGYQCSKQTVRNLPGVITTTGLNLIMNYVFIRFMGIWGIVLSSILSYLFMLGFRIIDTWKFFPVKVSMEIIYPILFLIGGAIVFYRVDSIILQIIYITVVVILSYCIQPRTIRQELQMKIKALFN
;
A
#
# COMPACT_ATOMS: atom_id res chain seq x y z
N GLY A 1 -13.17 19.06 -16.02
CA GLY A 1 -14.23 19.93 -15.51
C GLY A 1 -14.69 19.55 -14.11
N LEU A 2 -15.73 20.20 -13.59
CA LEU A 2 -16.24 19.93 -12.23
C LEU A 2 -16.66 18.47 -12.02
N GLU A 3 -17.25 17.86 -13.02
CA GLU A 3 -17.66 16.46 -12.99
C GLU A 3 -16.46 15.50 -12.82
N ALA A 4 -15.40 15.70 -13.61
CA ALA A 4 -14.17 14.91 -13.48
C ALA A 4 -13.52 15.06 -12.09
N ASN A 5 -13.57 16.26 -11.50
CA ASN A 5 -13.10 16.47 -10.14
C ASN A 5 -13.95 15.72 -9.11
N GLY A 6 -15.28 15.66 -9.31
CA GLY A 6 -16.19 14.88 -8.47
C GLY A 6 -15.88 13.38 -8.54
N ILE A 7 -15.71 12.82 -9.74
CA ILE A 7 -15.34 11.41 -9.96
C ILE A 7 -14.03 11.08 -9.27
N PHE A 8 -13.00 11.92 -9.47
CA PHE A 8 -11.69 11.74 -8.83
C PHE A 8 -11.78 11.83 -7.30
N ALA A 9 -12.53 12.81 -6.77
CA ALA A 9 -12.69 13.00 -5.33
C ALA A 9 -13.35 11.80 -4.64
N VAL A 10 -14.35 11.18 -5.28
CA VAL A 10 -15.00 9.97 -4.76
C VAL A 10 -14.01 8.81 -4.70
N ALA A 11 -13.27 8.54 -5.78
CA ALA A 11 -12.26 7.47 -5.79
C ALA A 11 -11.16 7.72 -4.75
N MET A 12 -10.69 8.97 -4.61
CA MET A 12 -9.69 9.34 -3.62
C MET A 12 -10.20 9.13 -2.19
N LYS A 13 -11.45 9.49 -1.90
CA LYS A 13 -12.05 9.31 -0.58
C LYS A 13 -12.05 7.86 -0.12
N PHE A 14 -12.31 6.91 -1.00
CA PHE A 14 -12.24 5.49 -0.66
C PHE A 14 -10.80 4.99 -0.46
N SER A 15 -9.86 5.48 -1.25
CA SER A 15 -8.45 5.06 -1.09
C SER A 15 -7.83 5.57 0.22
N THR A 16 -8.32 6.68 0.79
CA THR A 16 -7.87 7.19 2.10
C THR A 16 -8.16 6.24 3.26
N ILE A 17 -9.08 5.28 3.10
CA ILE A 17 -9.34 4.23 4.11
C ILE A 17 -8.08 3.38 4.31
N LEU A 18 -7.48 2.91 3.22
CA LEU A 18 -6.24 2.12 3.28
C LEU A 18 -5.06 2.98 3.75
N GLU A 19 -5.00 4.24 3.32
CA GLU A 19 -3.97 5.18 3.76
C GLU A 19 -4.03 5.38 5.28
N THR A 20 -5.21 5.65 5.83
CA THR A 20 -5.42 5.80 7.28
C THR A 20 -4.96 4.55 8.02
N PHE A 21 -5.32 3.36 7.53
CA PHE A 21 -4.86 2.10 8.11
C PHE A 21 -3.33 2.00 8.08
N SER A 22 -2.69 2.36 6.97
CA SER A 22 -1.23 2.32 6.84
C SER A 22 -0.54 3.28 7.82
N VAL A 23 -1.12 4.46 8.06
CA VAL A 23 -0.63 5.45 9.04
C VAL A 23 -0.73 4.92 10.47
N ILE A 24 -1.85 4.29 10.83
CA ILE A 24 -2.03 3.69 12.16
C ILE A 24 -0.98 2.60 12.40
N VAL A 25 -0.77 1.72 11.42
CA VAL A 25 0.27 0.69 11.52
C VAL A 25 1.65 1.31 11.64
N TYR A 26 1.96 2.32 10.84
CA TYR A 26 3.22 3.05 10.91
C TYR A 26 3.48 3.61 12.32
N GLN A 27 2.50 4.30 12.91
CA GLN A 27 2.61 4.88 14.25
C GLN A 27 2.80 3.79 15.32
N ALA A 28 2.09 2.68 15.23
CA ALA A 28 2.22 1.55 16.16
C ALA A 28 3.64 0.93 16.12
N TRP A 29 4.30 0.93 14.96
CA TRP A 29 5.64 0.40 14.78
C TRP A 29 6.75 1.38 15.15
N GLN A 30 6.50 2.67 15.06
CA GLN A 30 7.50 3.72 15.23
C GLN A 30 8.30 3.60 16.53
N GLU A 31 7.63 3.42 17.66
CA GLU A 31 8.30 3.25 18.95
C GLU A 31 9.17 1.99 19.02
N THR A 32 8.64 0.88 18.50
CA THR A 32 9.36 -0.40 18.48
C THR A 32 10.59 -0.31 17.57
N ALA A 33 10.45 0.34 16.41
CA ALA A 33 11.57 0.56 15.50
C ALA A 33 12.71 1.36 16.13
N ILE A 34 12.37 2.44 16.83
CA ILE A 34 13.38 3.27 17.53
C ILE A 34 14.11 2.44 18.60
N LYS A 35 13.40 1.66 19.40
CA LYS A 35 13.99 0.80 20.44
C LYS A 35 14.89 -0.29 19.85
N GLN A 36 14.51 -0.88 18.72
CA GLN A 36 15.26 -1.98 18.08
C GLN A 36 16.38 -1.50 17.15
N TYR A 37 16.49 -0.20 16.89
CA TYR A 37 17.49 0.34 15.97
C TYR A 37 18.94 0.09 16.40
N GLY A 38 19.20 0.07 17.72
CA GLY A 38 20.52 -0.23 18.29
C GLY A 38 20.86 -1.72 18.37
N ALA A 39 19.94 -2.64 18.10
CA ALA A 39 20.17 -4.07 18.24
C ALA A 39 21.06 -4.63 17.12
N ALA A 40 21.85 -5.65 17.43
CA ALA A 40 22.78 -6.30 16.49
C ALA A 40 22.03 -6.96 15.31
N ASP A 41 20.82 -7.44 15.54
CA ASP A 41 19.98 -8.14 14.55
C ASP A 41 18.95 -7.21 13.85
N ARG A 42 19.11 -5.89 13.99
CA ARG A 42 18.18 -4.88 13.45
C ARG A 42 17.80 -5.11 11.98
N SER A 43 18.76 -5.52 11.13
CA SER A 43 18.51 -5.76 9.71
C SER A 43 17.51 -6.91 9.50
N LYS A 44 17.63 -8.01 10.26
CA LYS A 44 16.69 -9.13 10.20
C LYS A 44 15.30 -8.70 10.70
N PHE A 45 15.26 -7.92 11.78
CA PHE A 45 14.03 -7.40 12.36
C PHE A 45 13.28 -6.53 11.36
N PHE A 46 13.90 -5.47 10.83
CA PHE A 46 13.26 -4.57 9.88
C PHE A 46 12.87 -5.26 8.56
N SER A 47 13.70 -6.19 8.08
CA SER A 47 13.39 -6.97 6.88
C SER A 47 12.16 -7.84 7.06
N ARG A 48 12.02 -8.51 8.21
CA ARG A 48 10.84 -9.31 8.53
C ARG A 48 9.58 -8.46 8.56
N ILE A 49 9.64 -7.31 9.24
CA ILE A 49 8.50 -6.40 9.34
C ILE A 49 8.10 -5.87 7.97
N PHE A 50 9.06 -5.41 7.16
CA PHE A 50 8.79 -4.90 5.82
C PHE A 50 8.11 -5.94 4.93
N ASN A 51 8.63 -7.17 4.90
CA ASN A 51 8.05 -8.24 4.10
C ASN A 51 6.64 -8.65 4.59
N THR A 52 6.40 -8.63 5.90
CA THR A 52 5.07 -8.87 6.47
C THR A 52 4.13 -7.69 6.16
N TYR A 53 4.62 -6.46 6.25
CA TYR A 53 3.83 -5.25 6.01
C TYR A 53 3.31 -5.16 4.57
N ILE A 54 4.18 -5.43 3.57
CA ILE A 54 3.73 -5.43 2.18
C ILE A 54 2.67 -6.50 1.91
N LEU A 55 2.80 -7.68 2.49
CA LEU A 55 1.81 -8.74 2.35
C LEU A 55 0.47 -8.33 2.97
N ILE A 56 0.47 -7.83 4.20
CA ILE A 56 -0.75 -7.38 4.89
C ILE A 56 -1.42 -6.25 4.12
N LEU A 57 -0.68 -5.22 3.70
CA LEU A 57 -1.24 -4.11 2.93
C LEU A 57 -1.86 -4.56 1.61
N SER A 58 -1.21 -5.49 0.91
CA SER A 58 -1.72 -6.01 -0.36
C SER A 58 -3.03 -6.79 -0.16
N VAL A 59 -3.09 -7.63 0.87
CA VAL A 59 -4.31 -8.39 1.19
C VAL A 59 -5.45 -7.45 1.61
N LEU A 60 -5.17 -6.47 2.47
CA LEU A 60 -6.16 -5.47 2.90
C LEU A 60 -6.66 -4.62 1.73
N ALA A 61 -5.76 -4.19 0.84
CA ALA A 61 -6.14 -3.45 -0.35
C ALA A 61 -7.10 -4.27 -1.23
N LEU A 62 -6.81 -5.56 -1.43
CA LEU A 62 -7.68 -6.46 -2.19
C LEU A 62 -9.04 -6.64 -1.51
N ILE A 63 -9.07 -6.88 -0.20
CA ILE A 63 -10.32 -6.99 0.55
C ILE A 63 -11.14 -5.71 0.38
N PHE A 64 -10.55 -4.55 0.66
CA PHE A 64 -11.27 -3.28 0.60
C PHE A 64 -11.78 -2.96 -0.80
N VAL A 65 -10.95 -3.12 -1.84
CA VAL A 65 -11.35 -2.77 -3.21
C VAL A 65 -12.48 -3.66 -3.72
N PHE A 66 -12.47 -4.95 -3.37
CA PHE A 66 -13.54 -5.86 -3.78
C PHE A 66 -14.82 -5.67 -2.95
N VAL A 67 -14.72 -5.44 -1.65
CA VAL A 67 -15.88 -5.07 -0.82
C VAL A 67 -16.53 -3.80 -1.35
N LEU A 68 -15.73 -2.81 -1.71
CA LEU A 68 -16.23 -1.58 -2.33
C LEU A 68 -16.87 -1.87 -3.68
N LYS A 69 -16.23 -2.66 -4.57
CA LYS A 69 -16.78 -2.99 -5.89
C LYS A 69 -18.17 -3.64 -5.77
N ILE A 70 -18.33 -4.61 -4.87
CA ILE A 70 -19.60 -5.33 -4.68
C ILE A 70 -20.71 -4.38 -4.19
N ASN A 71 -20.38 -3.42 -3.33
CA ASN A 71 -21.37 -2.53 -2.73
C ASN A 71 -21.39 -1.13 -3.37
N TYR A 72 -20.68 -0.93 -4.49
CA TYR A 72 -20.40 0.40 -5.01
C TYR A 72 -21.66 1.18 -5.41
N SER A 73 -22.60 0.54 -6.08
CA SER A 73 -23.86 1.15 -6.50
C SER A 73 -24.76 1.58 -5.34
N TRP A 74 -24.57 0.99 -4.16
CA TRP A 74 -25.28 1.38 -2.94
C TRP A 74 -24.57 2.52 -2.18
N LEU A 75 -23.25 2.58 -2.28
CA LEU A 75 -22.42 3.56 -1.54
C LEU A 75 -22.27 4.88 -2.29
N VAL A 76 -22.42 4.88 -3.61
CA VAL A 76 -22.07 6.01 -4.48
C VAL A 76 -23.25 6.39 -5.35
N ASP A 77 -23.53 7.70 -5.43
CA ASP A 77 -24.56 8.24 -6.32
C ASP A 77 -24.27 7.87 -7.79
N SER A 78 -25.34 7.61 -8.56
CA SER A 78 -25.25 7.17 -9.95
C SER A 78 -24.37 8.04 -10.85
N ARG A 79 -24.30 9.36 -10.57
CA ARG A 79 -23.44 10.32 -11.28
C ARG A 79 -21.95 10.07 -11.14
N TYR A 80 -21.53 9.37 -10.10
CA TYR A 80 -20.10 9.14 -9.78
C TYR A 80 -19.70 7.67 -9.89
N LEU A 81 -20.55 6.77 -10.42
CA LEU A 81 -20.23 5.34 -10.56
C LEU A 81 -18.99 5.09 -11.41
N GLU A 82 -18.69 5.99 -12.35
CA GLU A 82 -17.47 5.92 -13.17
C GLU A 82 -16.19 5.94 -12.33
N SER A 83 -16.23 6.50 -11.11
CA SER A 83 -15.08 6.53 -10.20
C SER A 83 -14.58 5.14 -9.78
N LEU A 84 -15.42 4.10 -9.90
CA LEU A 84 -15.05 2.70 -9.61
C LEU A 84 -13.80 2.25 -10.38
N GLN A 85 -13.68 2.61 -11.65
CA GLN A 85 -12.54 2.19 -12.47
C GLN A 85 -11.19 2.71 -11.96
N TYR A 86 -11.17 3.82 -11.22
CA TYR A 86 -9.96 4.43 -10.68
C TYR A 86 -9.58 3.89 -9.29
N LEU A 87 -10.48 3.17 -8.60
CA LEU A 87 -10.23 2.68 -7.24
C LEU A 87 -9.01 1.77 -7.18
N TYR A 88 -8.95 0.78 -8.05
CA TYR A 88 -7.87 -0.21 -8.01
C TYR A 88 -6.48 0.43 -8.11
N PRO A 89 -6.16 1.21 -9.13
CA PRO A 89 -4.86 1.85 -9.24
C PRO A 89 -4.61 2.89 -8.15
N MET A 90 -5.64 3.53 -7.59
CA MET A 90 -5.48 4.39 -6.41
C MET A 90 -5.05 3.61 -5.18
N PHE A 91 -5.60 2.41 -4.96
CA PHE A 91 -5.12 1.54 -3.88
C PHE A 91 -3.65 1.12 -4.09
N ILE A 92 -3.23 0.88 -5.33
CA ILE A 92 -1.82 0.63 -5.66
C ILE A 92 -0.95 1.84 -5.31
N SER A 93 -1.40 3.07 -5.62
CA SER A 93 -0.64 4.29 -5.25
C SER A 93 -0.47 4.43 -3.74
N VAL A 94 -1.51 4.11 -2.95
CA VAL A 94 -1.43 4.11 -1.48
C VAL A 94 -0.46 3.05 -0.97
N ILE A 95 -0.41 1.85 -1.56
CA ILE A 95 0.58 0.84 -1.21
C ILE A 95 1.99 1.36 -1.46
N CYS A 96 2.25 1.95 -2.63
CA CYS A 96 3.56 2.54 -2.95
C CYS A 96 3.97 3.63 -1.94
N PHE A 97 3.03 4.52 -1.59
CA PHE A 97 3.24 5.55 -0.56
C PHE A 97 3.55 4.95 0.81
N ALA A 98 2.77 3.96 1.25
CA ALA A 98 2.95 3.30 2.53
C ALA A 98 4.32 2.58 2.64
N LEU A 99 4.75 1.93 1.55
CA LEU A 99 6.08 1.30 1.50
C LEU A 99 7.21 2.34 1.53
N ALA A 100 7.05 3.46 0.84
CA ALA A 100 7.99 4.56 0.92
C ALA A 100 8.03 5.16 2.34
N SER A 101 6.87 5.28 3.00
CA SER A 101 6.77 5.77 4.38
C SER A 101 7.43 4.83 5.39
N PHE A 102 7.46 3.52 5.13
CA PHE A 102 8.21 2.59 5.98
C PHE A 102 9.70 2.97 6.08
N TYR A 103 10.33 3.37 4.98
CA TYR A 103 11.74 3.80 4.98
C TYR A 103 11.95 5.15 5.66
N ASP A 104 10.91 5.95 5.88
CA ASP A 104 10.98 7.18 6.68
C ASP A 104 11.42 6.92 8.13
N LEU A 105 11.04 5.75 8.68
CA LEU A 105 11.51 5.29 9.98
C LEU A 105 13.06 5.25 10.08
N GLY A 106 13.73 4.93 8.97
CA GLY A 106 15.19 4.91 8.91
C GLY A 106 15.80 6.27 9.23
N TYR A 107 15.24 7.34 8.66
CA TYR A 107 15.70 8.71 8.95
C TYR A 107 15.42 9.12 10.41
N GLN A 108 14.29 8.72 10.94
CA GLN A 108 13.91 9.03 12.33
C GLN A 108 14.79 8.25 13.31
N CYS A 109 14.96 6.95 13.12
CA CYS A 109 15.81 6.10 13.96
C CYS A 109 17.29 6.57 13.97
N SER A 110 17.78 7.02 12.81
CA SER A 110 19.17 7.52 12.67
C SER A 110 19.33 8.99 13.06
N LYS A 111 18.24 9.69 13.43
CA LYS A 111 18.20 11.15 13.72
C LYS A 111 18.66 12.01 12.52
N GLN A 112 18.43 11.54 11.29
CA GLN A 112 18.81 12.22 10.05
C GLN A 112 17.57 12.70 9.26
N THR A 113 16.56 13.24 9.94
CA THR A 113 15.28 13.62 9.34
C THR A 113 15.40 14.67 8.23
N VAL A 114 16.35 15.60 8.34
CA VAL A 114 16.63 16.62 7.31
C VAL A 114 17.07 15.98 5.99
N ARG A 115 17.73 14.83 6.02
CA ARG A 115 18.18 14.10 4.85
C ARG A 115 17.02 13.57 3.99
N ASN A 116 15.82 13.45 4.55
CA ASN A 116 14.61 13.06 3.80
C ASN A 116 14.06 14.20 2.91
N LEU A 117 14.37 15.48 3.22
CA LEU A 117 13.80 16.63 2.51
C LEU A 117 14.03 16.63 0.99
N PRO A 118 15.25 16.38 0.47
CA PRO A 118 15.47 16.31 -0.98
C PRO A 118 14.55 15.29 -1.67
N GLY A 119 14.36 14.11 -1.07
CA GLY A 119 13.48 13.08 -1.57
C GLY A 119 12.02 13.53 -1.65
N VAL A 120 11.52 14.20 -0.62
CA VAL A 120 10.16 14.74 -0.60
C VAL A 120 9.98 15.84 -1.65
N ILE A 121 10.90 16.80 -1.71
CA ILE A 121 10.83 17.93 -2.66
C ILE A 121 10.88 17.42 -4.10
N THR A 122 11.80 16.53 -4.43
CA THR A 122 11.92 15.97 -5.79
C THR A 122 10.70 15.14 -6.16
N THR A 123 10.17 14.33 -5.24
CA THR A 123 8.94 13.55 -5.48
C THR A 123 7.74 14.46 -5.76
N THR A 124 7.56 15.51 -4.96
CA THR A 124 6.46 16.46 -5.13
C THR A 124 6.59 17.20 -6.45
N GLY A 125 7.78 17.69 -6.78
CA GLY A 125 8.06 18.34 -8.05
C GLY A 125 7.80 17.43 -9.25
N LEU A 126 8.26 16.17 -9.17
CA LEU A 126 8.02 15.16 -10.19
C LEU A 126 6.52 14.88 -10.36
N ASN A 127 5.79 14.74 -9.26
CA ASN A 127 4.34 14.52 -9.28
C ASN A 127 3.60 15.67 -9.96
N LEU A 128 3.95 16.92 -9.66
CA LEU A 128 3.35 18.09 -10.28
C LEU A 128 3.62 18.14 -11.80
N ILE A 129 4.85 17.89 -12.23
CA ILE A 129 5.21 17.87 -13.64
C ILE A 129 4.47 16.74 -14.37
N MET A 130 4.48 15.52 -13.81
CA MET A 130 3.79 14.37 -14.38
C MET A 130 2.28 14.59 -14.46
N ASN A 131 1.66 15.16 -13.43
CA ASN A 131 0.24 15.51 -13.44
C ASN A 131 -0.07 16.51 -14.56
N TYR A 132 0.72 17.57 -14.69
CA TYR A 132 0.54 18.57 -15.75
C TYR A 132 0.62 17.98 -17.15
N VAL A 133 1.54 17.04 -17.37
CA VAL A 133 1.70 16.38 -18.67
C VAL A 133 0.61 15.34 -18.90
N PHE A 134 0.43 14.41 -17.96
CA PHE A 134 -0.42 13.23 -18.20
C PHE A 134 -1.92 13.55 -18.15
N ILE A 135 -2.36 14.56 -17.39
CA ILE A 135 -3.77 14.95 -17.37
C ILE A 135 -4.28 15.38 -18.76
N ARG A 136 -3.40 15.95 -19.59
CA ARG A 136 -3.75 16.40 -20.95
C ARG A 136 -4.02 15.22 -21.90
N PHE A 137 -3.34 14.11 -21.71
CA PHE A 137 -3.43 12.94 -22.58
C PHE A 137 -4.37 11.85 -22.05
N MET A 138 -4.46 11.70 -20.73
CA MET A 138 -5.11 10.58 -20.08
C MET A 138 -6.21 10.99 -19.07
N GLY A 139 -6.44 12.30 -18.88
CA GLY A 139 -7.43 12.78 -17.89
C GLY A 139 -7.15 12.27 -16.47
N ILE A 140 -8.16 11.71 -15.80
CA ILE A 140 -8.06 11.19 -14.43
C ILE A 140 -7.03 10.05 -14.33
N TRP A 141 -6.93 9.17 -15.34
CA TRP A 141 -5.90 8.13 -15.38
C TRP A 141 -4.49 8.70 -15.28
N GLY A 142 -4.27 9.87 -15.90
CA GLY A 142 -2.99 10.57 -15.82
C GLY A 142 -2.63 10.98 -14.39
N ILE A 143 -3.59 11.45 -13.60
CA ILE A 143 -3.38 11.83 -12.19
C ILE A 143 -3.00 10.60 -11.36
N VAL A 144 -3.73 9.50 -11.54
CA VAL A 144 -3.47 8.25 -10.80
C VAL A 144 -2.11 7.66 -11.15
N LEU A 145 -1.78 7.63 -12.44
CA LEU A 145 -0.48 7.14 -12.91
C LEU A 145 0.68 8.01 -12.39
N SER A 146 0.52 9.34 -12.41
CA SER A 146 1.50 10.27 -11.84
C SER A 146 1.76 9.99 -10.36
N SER A 147 0.73 9.69 -9.59
CA SER A 147 0.84 9.37 -8.17
C SER A 147 1.61 8.05 -7.96
N ILE A 148 1.27 6.99 -8.70
CA ILE A 148 1.97 5.71 -8.61
C ILE A 148 3.46 5.88 -8.93
N LEU A 149 3.79 6.54 -10.05
CA LEU A 149 5.17 6.72 -10.50
C LEU A 149 5.98 7.58 -9.53
N SER A 150 5.38 8.64 -9.00
CA SER A 150 6.03 9.51 -8.01
C SER A 150 6.31 8.79 -6.70
N TYR A 151 5.37 7.98 -6.20
CA TYR A 151 5.59 7.21 -4.98
C TYR A 151 6.58 6.05 -5.19
N LEU A 152 6.60 5.42 -6.36
CA LEU A 152 7.64 4.46 -6.72
C LEU A 152 9.02 5.12 -6.78
N PHE A 153 9.12 6.33 -7.34
CA PHE A 153 10.35 7.12 -7.31
C PHE A 153 10.80 7.41 -5.87
N MET A 154 9.88 7.88 -5.02
CA MET A 154 10.16 8.13 -3.60
C MET A 154 10.64 6.88 -2.89
N LEU A 155 9.98 5.73 -3.13
CA LEU A 155 10.39 4.45 -2.55
C LEU A 155 11.82 4.09 -2.99
N GLY A 156 12.11 4.15 -4.29
CA GLY A 156 13.44 3.86 -4.82
C GLY A 156 14.52 4.79 -4.27
N PHE A 157 14.23 6.10 -4.21
CA PHE A 157 15.12 7.09 -3.61
C PHE A 157 15.44 6.74 -2.15
N ARG A 158 14.41 6.48 -1.34
CA ARG A 158 14.58 6.16 0.08
C ARG A 158 15.33 4.85 0.30
N ILE A 159 15.07 3.82 -0.49
CA ILE A 159 15.82 2.55 -0.43
C ILE A 159 17.32 2.80 -0.63
N ILE A 160 17.67 3.57 -1.67
CA ILE A 160 19.07 3.86 -2.00
C ILE A 160 19.72 4.74 -0.92
N ASP A 161 19.03 5.79 -0.48
CA ASP A 161 19.58 6.74 0.48
C ASP A 161 19.75 6.15 1.88
N THR A 162 18.82 5.28 2.32
CA THR A 162 18.85 4.68 3.67
C THR A 162 19.67 3.40 3.75
N TRP A 163 20.15 2.85 2.64
CA TRP A 163 20.82 1.55 2.58
C TRP A 163 21.90 1.31 3.65
N LYS A 164 22.71 2.33 3.94
CA LYS A 164 23.83 2.23 4.89
C LYS A 164 23.39 2.17 6.34
N PHE A 165 22.34 2.90 6.72
CA PHE A 165 21.93 3.04 8.12
C PHE A 165 20.61 2.34 8.45
N PHE A 166 19.81 2.00 7.45
CA PHE A 166 18.56 1.26 7.61
C PHE A 166 18.50 0.10 6.60
N PRO A 167 19.33 -0.94 6.75
CA PRO A 167 19.44 -2.03 5.80
C PRO A 167 18.23 -2.97 5.91
N VAL A 168 17.30 -2.86 4.97
CA VAL A 168 16.13 -3.75 4.82
C VAL A 168 16.38 -4.69 3.65
N LYS A 169 16.37 -6.00 3.90
CA LYS A 169 16.48 -7.01 2.86
C LYS A 169 15.09 -7.45 2.43
N VAL A 170 14.78 -7.20 1.19
CA VAL A 170 13.56 -7.68 0.56
C VAL A 170 13.72 -9.18 0.27
N SER A 171 12.84 -10.01 0.83
CA SER A 171 12.88 -11.46 0.55
C SER A 171 12.25 -11.75 -0.81
N MET A 172 12.60 -12.91 -1.39
CA MET A 172 11.95 -13.37 -2.63
C MET A 172 10.43 -13.60 -2.46
N GLU A 173 9.97 -13.68 -1.23
CA GLU A 173 8.54 -13.81 -0.91
C GLU A 173 7.72 -12.58 -1.32
N ILE A 174 8.34 -11.43 -1.62
CA ILE A 174 7.67 -10.24 -2.16
C ILE A 174 6.97 -10.51 -3.51
N ILE A 175 7.35 -11.57 -4.20
CA ILE A 175 6.72 -11.95 -5.46
C ILE A 175 5.23 -12.30 -5.25
N TYR A 176 4.87 -12.87 -4.09
CA TYR A 176 3.49 -13.27 -3.81
C TYR A 176 2.52 -12.08 -3.70
N PRO A 177 2.77 -11.04 -2.87
CA PRO A 177 1.91 -9.85 -2.86
C PRO A 177 1.82 -9.17 -4.23
N ILE A 178 2.89 -9.16 -5.03
CA ILE A 178 2.85 -8.62 -6.40
C ILE A 178 1.93 -9.46 -7.28
N LEU A 179 2.05 -10.80 -7.25
CA LEU A 179 1.17 -11.69 -8.00
C LEU A 179 -0.30 -11.57 -7.55
N PHE A 180 -0.54 -11.40 -6.25
CA PHE A 180 -1.89 -11.16 -5.72
C PHE A 180 -2.48 -9.84 -6.26
N LEU A 181 -1.70 -8.78 -6.33
CA LEU A 181 -2.15 -7.52 -6.89
C LEU A 181 -2.37 -7.61 -8.40
N ILE A 182 -1.50 -8.27 -9.15
CA ILE A 182 -1.69 -8.45 -10.60
C ILE A 182 -2.95 -9.29 -10.88
N GLY A 183 -3.10 -10.44 -10.19
CA GLY A 183 -4.29 -11.27 -10.30
C GLY A 183 -5.56 -10.52 -9.89
N GLY A 184 -5.48 -9.74 -8.81
CA GLY A 184 -6.56 -8.88 -8.34
C GLY A 184 -6.99 -7.85 -9.38
N ALA A 185 -6.05 -7.23 -10.10
CA ALA A 185 -6.37 -6.31 -11.19
C ALA A 185 -7.16 -7.02 -12.31
N ILE A 186 -6.71 -8.21 -12.71
CA ILE A 186 -7.41 -9.01 -13.73
C ILE A 186 -8.84 -9.33 -13.28
N VAL A 187 -9.00 -9.83 -12.06
CA VAL A 187 -10.31 -10.17 -11.50
C VAL A 187 -11.19 -8.93 -11.35
N PHE A 188 -10.62 -7.80 -10.91
CA PHE A 188 -11.35 -6.55 -10.74
C PHE A 188 -11.93 -6.02 -12.06
N TYR A 189 -11.15 -6.02 -13.14
CA TYR A 189 -11.58 -5.43 -14.41
C TYR A 189 -12.27 -6.40 -15.37
N ARG A 190 -12.12 -7.73 -15.20
CA ARG A 190 -12.60 -8.73 -16.16
C ARG A 190 -13.68 -9.66 -15.61
N VAL A 191 -13.84 -9.72 -14.29
CA VAL A 191 -14.75 -10.66 -13.65
C VAL A 191 -15.88 -9.90 -12.96
N ASP A 192 -17.12 -10.07 -13.44
CA ASP A 192 -18.30 -9.46 -12.83
C ASP A 192 -18.98 -10.37 -11.81
N SER A 193 -18.71 -11.68 -11.85
CA SER A 193 -19.27 -12.63 -10.91
C SER A 193 -18.78 -12.40 -9.48
N ILE A 194 -19.69 -12.04 -8.58
CA ILE A 194 -19.41 -11.83 -7.15
C ILE A 194 -18.81 -13.09 -6.52
N ILE A 195 -19.31 -14.27 -6.90
CA ILE A 195 -18.82 -15.56 -6.36
C ILE A 195 -17.33 -15.74 -6.67
N LEU A 196 -16.93 -15.50 -7.93
CA LEU A 196 -15.53 -15.63 -8.33
C LEU A 196 -14.63 -14.60 -7.64
N GLN A 197 -15.12 -13.39 -7.40
CA GLN A 197 -14.39 -12.36 -6.64
C GLN A 197 -14.18 -12.80 -5.19
N ILE A 198 -15.20 -13.35 -4.53
CA ILE A 198 -15.11 -13.86 -3.15
C ILE A 198 -14.14 -15.05 -3.09
N ILE A 199 -14.24 -15.99 -4.04
CA ILE A 199 -13.31 -17.13 -4.13
C ILE A 199 -11.88 -16.63 -4.26
N TYR A 200 -11.62 -15.66 -5.13
CA TYR A 200 -10.30 -15.07 -5.31
C TYR A 200 -9.73 -14.50 -4.00
N ILE A 201 -10.50 -13.66 -3.31
CA ILE A 201 -10.10 -13.06 -2.03
C ILE A 201 -9.81 -14.16 -1.00
N THR A 202 -10.70 -15.15 -0.89
CA THR A 202 -10.53 -16.26 0.05
C THR A 202 -9.24 -17.04 -0.22
N VAL A 203 -8.94 -17.34 -1.47
CA VAL A 203 -7.69 -17.99 -1.87
C VAL A 203 -6.47 -17.13 -1.51
N VAL A 204 -6.52 -15.83 -1.81
CA VAL A 204 -5.42 -14.90 -1.47
C VAL A 204 -5.19 -14.85 0.05
N VAL A 205 -6.24 -14.78 0.86
CA VAL A 205 -6.13 -14.77 2.32
C VAL A 205 -5.53 -16.07 2.85
N ILE A 206 -5.99 -17.22 2.35
CA ILE A 206 -5.45 -18.53 2.74
C ILE A 206 -3.97 -18.66 2.35
N LEU A 207 -3.62 -18.31 1.11
CA LEU A 207 -2.24 -18.37 0.64
C LEU A 207 -1.34 -17.41 1.43
N SER A 208 -1.80 -16.19 1.72
CA SER A 208 -1.04 -15.23 2.51
C SER A 208 -0.77 -15.75 3.93
N TYR A 209 -1.74 -16.44 4.54
CA TYR A 209 -1.54 -17.08 5.83
C TYR A 209 -0.52 -18.23 5.74
N CYS A 210 -0.54 -19.02 4.68
CA CYS A 210 0.40 -20.13 4.46
C CYS A 210 1.84 -19.66 4.20
N ILE A 211 2.02 -18.50 3.58
CA ILE A 211 3.34 -17.90 3.26
C ILE A 211 4.00 -17.33 4.52
N GLN A 212 3.23 -16.89 5.50
CA GLN A 212 3.76 -16.29 6.74
C GLN A 212 4.70 -17.28 7.49
N PRO A 213 5.83 -16.80 8.02
CA PRO A 213 6.72 -17.61 8.86
C PRO A 213 5.99 -18.25 10.05
N ARG A 214 6.38 -19.47 10.43
CA ARG A 214 5.74 -20.21 11.53
C ARG A 214 5.65 -19.41 12.83
N THR A 215 6.64 -18.59 13.13
CA THR A 215 6.68 -17.72 14.32
C THR A 215 5.52 -16.72 14.33
N ILE A 216 5.26 -16.04 13.22
CA ILE A 216 4.15 -15.06 13.10
C ILE A 216 2.81 -15.79 13.16
N ARG A 217 2.67 -16.95 12.53
CA ARG A 217 1.45 -17.77 12.61
C ARG A 217 1.13 -18.17 14.05
N GLN A 218 2.13 -18.58 14.82
CA GLN A 218 1.95 -18.95 16.23
C GLN A 218 1.54 -17.77 17.09
N GLU A 219 2.15 -16.61 16.89
CA GLU A 219 1.75 -15.37 17.60
C GLU A 219 0.32 -14.96 17.27
N LEU A 220 -0.10 -15.03 16.00
CA LEU A 220 -1.47 -14.76 15.58
C LEU A 220 -2.46 -15.74 16.21
N GLN A 221 -2.13 -17.04 16.22
CA GLN A 221 -2.99 -18.04 16.84
C GLN A 221 -3.15 -17.84 18.34
N MET A 222 -2.08 -17.47 19.05
CA MET A 222 -2.15 -17.18 20.48
C MET A 222 -3.03 -15.95 20.77
N LYS A 223 -2.88 -14.88 19.97
CA LYS A 223 -3.71 -13.68 20.11
C LYS A 223 -5.18 -13.93 19.78
N ILE A 224 -5.46 -14.70 18.73
CA ILE A 224 -6.84 -15.09 18.38
C ILE A 224 -7.47 -15.90 19.53
N LYS A 225 -6.76 -16.90 20.07
CA LYS A 225 -7.25 -17.66 21.23
C LYS A 225 -7.50 -16.78 22.45
N ALA A 226 -6.66 -15.77 22.69
CA ALA A 226 -6.84 -14.84 23.81
C ALA A 226 -8.04 -13.87 23.63
N LEU A 227 -8.54 -13.68 22.40
CA LEU A 227 -9.73 -12.86 22.13
C LEU A 227 -11.05 -13.64 22.30
N PHE A 228 -10.99 -14.97 22.25
CA PHE A 228 -12.16 -15.85 22.38
C PHE A 228 -12.25 -16.58 23.75
N ASN A 229 -11.29 -16.33 24.64
CA ASN A 229 -11.31 -16.72 26.05
C ASN A 229 -11.49 -15.49 26.94
#